data_162e49bf85946e6cbf65d47fb5f17509
#
_entry.id   162e49bf85946e6cbf65d47fb5f17509
#
_cell.length_a   1.000
_cell.length_b   1.000
_cell.length_c   1.000
_cell.angle_alpha   90.00
_cell.angle_beta   90.00
_cell.angle_gamma   90.00
#
_symmetry.space_group_name_H-M   'P 1'
#
loop_
_entity.id
_entity.type
_entity.pdbx_description
1 polymer ?
#
loop_
_entity_poly.entity_id
_entity_poly.type
_entity_poly.pdbx_seq_one_letter_code
_entity_poly.pdbx_strand_id
1 'polypeptide(L)'
;MKNIFSHWAIAFVTLFVLTFIGIKDPQVKQILRLKSFDLLLQSEKKEVSQDIGVITIDEKAIEKYGQWPWKRDVLADIIIKLREAEVGIIVLPILFSEEDRLGGDNELAQVLQYGVVISQVGTTQTNKNAVPRGVAKVNDPMPWLFSWPGMLGPIPLLGENASGVGVVNTVPEIDGVVRRIPLIMKIGDETYPAMAIEVIRVAVGAPSYQVKAGQGGIIALRVPGFSIIKTDPHARIWLRWNKEYDTISLADIDQANKFKGKTVIIAPTAEGLNSIVATPLGERYMYEITANTLQTVLDGKNIQRIDISFLVELVLAFFIGCVIILAANYFSYVTLGLTFVGLYVILLYSTHYLFSQYLILADVSWAIICLTIVGFHST
;
A
#
# COMPACT_ATOMS: atom_id res chain seq x y z
N MET A 1 1.68 -39.14 40.72
CA MET A 1 0.41 -38.43 40.43
C MET A 1 0.44 -36.92 40.75
N LYS A 2 1.04 -36.45 41.86
CA LYS A 2 1.06 -35.04 42.22
C LYS A 2 1.81 -34.12 41.16
N ASN A 3 2.85 -34.59 40.52
CA ASN A 3 3.62 -33.78 39.56
C ASN A 3 2.89 -33.59 38.22
N ILE A 4 2.10 -34.57 37.77
CA ILE A 4 1.36 -34.47 36.50
C ILE A 4 0.28 -33.38 36.55
N PHE A 5 -0.46 -33.28 37.67
CA PHE A 5 -1.44 -32.23 37.89
C PHE A 5 -0.82 -30.83 37.93
N SER A 6 0.44 -30.73 38.40
CA SER A 6 1.19 -29.46 38.43
C SER A 6 1.53 -28.95 37.03
N HIS A 7 2.02 -29.80 36.12
CA HIS A 7 2.39 -29.42 34.76
C HIS A 7 1.18 -28.95 33.91
N TRP A 8 0.05 -29.64 34.06
CA TRP A 8 -1.19 -29.21 33.38
C TRP A 8 -1.71 -27.87 33.85
N ALA A 9 -1.73 -27.68 35.16
CA ALA A 9 -2.17 -26.41 35.73
C ALA A 9 -1.29 -25.26 35.20
N ILE A 10 0.02 -25.47 35.16
CA ILE A 10 0.95 -24.49 34.60
C ILE A 10 0.68 -24.24 33.10
N ALA A 11 0.50 -25.29 32.31
CA ALA A 11 0.22 -25.15 30.88
C ALA A 11 -1.11 -24.42 30.60
N PHE A 12 -2.17 -24.72 31.37
CA PHE A 12 -3.45 -23.99 31.26
C PHE A 12 -3.34 -22.54 31.71
N VAL A 13 -2.66 -22.27 32.83
CA VAL A 13 -2.40 -20.88 33.25
C VAL A 13 -1.61 -20.12 32.18
N THR A 14 -0.58 -20.72 31.61
CA THR A 14 0.20 -20.13 30.53
C THR A 14 -0.69 -19.85 29.32
N LEU A 15 -1.56 -20.77 28.92
CA LEU A 15 -2.48 -20.58 27.79
C LEU A 15 -3.43 -19.41 28.05
N PHE A 16 -4.02 -19.30 29.25
CA PHE A 16 -4.88 -18.18 29.63
C PHE A 16 -4.12 -16.85 29.60
N VAL A 17 -2.90 -16.79 30.12
CA VAL A 17 -2.05 -15.59 30.10
C VAL A 17 -1.73 -15.19 28.67
N LEU A 18 -1.32 -16.13 27.81
CA LEU A 18 -1.03 -15.85 26.40
C LEU A 18 -2.28 -15.38 25.65
N THR A 19 -3.45 -15.97 25.93
CA THR A 19 -4.71 -15.53 25.34
C THR A 19 -5.05 -14.10 25.76
N PHE A 20 -4.91 -13.78 27.05
CA PHE A 20 -5.14 -12.43 27.56
C PHE A 20 -4.17 -11.40 26.96
N ILE A 21 -2.87 -11.75 26.84
CA ILE A 21 -1.89 -10.93 26.14
C ILE A 21 -2.29 -10.78 24.66
N GLY A 22 -2.74 -11.86 24.03
CA GLY A 22 -3.21 -11.84 22.64
C GLY A 22 -4.37 -10.88 22.38
N ILE A 23 -5.31 -10.75 23.34
CA ILE A 23 -6.43 -9.79 23.29
C ILE A 23 -5.93 -8.33 23.26
N LYS A 24 -4.88 -8.03 24.01
CA LYS A 24 -4.30 -6.67 24.08
C LYS A 24 -3.53 -6.26 22.79
N ASP A 25 -3.33 -7.19 21.87
CA ASP A 25 -2.60 -7.01 20.61
C ASP A 25 -1.28 -6.22 20.77
N PRO A 26 -0.33 -6.70 21.60
CA PRO A 26 0.91 -5.98 21.90
C PRO A 26 1.74 -5.76 20.63
N GLN A 27 2.63 -4.75 20.65
CA GLN A 27 3.47 -4.38 19.49
C GLN A 27 4.24 -5.57 18.90
N VAL A 28 4.78 -6.44 19.76
CA VAL A 28 5.50 -7.65 19.31
C VAL A 28 4.60 -8.55 18.45
N LYS A 29 3.35 -8.77 18.87
CA LYS A 29 2.38 -9.54 18.08
C LYS A 29 2.07 -8.87 16.76
N GLN A 30 1.88 -7.54 16.76
CA GLN A 30 1.63 -6.78 15.54
C GLN A 30 2.80 -6.89 14.55
N ILE A 31 4.05 -6.75 15.02
CA ILE A 31 5.24 -6.90 14.18
C ILE A 31 5.36 -8.31 13.62
N LEU A 32 5.17 -9.35 14.44
CA LEU A 32 5.21 -10.74 13.98
C LEU A 32 4.15 -11.03 12.90
N ARG A 33 2.93 -10.54 13.11
CA ARG A 33 1.85 -10.61 12.12
C ARG A 33 2.25 -9.93 10.80
N LEU A 34 2.78 -8.71 10.86
CA LEU A 34 3.22 -7.97 9.67
C LEU A 34 4.34 -8.72 8.93
N LYS A 35 5.29 -9.29 9.65
CA LYS A 35 6.36 -10.10 9.06
C LYS A 35 5.85 -11.40 8.43
N SER A 36 4.84 -12.05 9.04
CA SER A 36 4.21 -13.23 8.42
C SER A 36 3.49 -12.86 7.12
N PHE A 37 2.87 -11.68 7.06
CA PHE A 37 2.26 -11.16 5.84
C PHE A 37 3.27 -10.82 4.76
N ASP A 38 4.45 -10.30 5.13
CA ASP A 38 5.54 -10.05 4.17
C ASP A 38 5.92 -11.33 3.41
N LEU A 39 6.01 -12.47 4.09
CA LEU A 39 6.31 -13.75 3.45
C LEU A 39 5.23 -14.15 2.42
N LEU A 40 3.97 -13.88 2.70
CA LEU A 40 2.88 -14.12 1.76
C LEU A 40 2.96 -13.16 0.57
N LEU A 41 3.17 -11.87 0.80
CA LEU A 41 3.30 -10.86 -0.25
C LEU A 41 4.48 -11.13 -1.18
N GLN A 42 5.60 -11.64 -0.64
CA GLN A 42 6.77 -12.03 -1.42
C GLN A 42 6.55 -13.29 -2.29
N SER A 43 5.56 -14.12 -1.95
CA SER A 43 5.29 -15.38 -2.66
C SER A 43 4.51 -15.20 -3.96
N GLU A 44 3.99 -14.00 -4.27
CA GLU A 44 3.27 -13.74 -5.50
C GLU A 44 4.19 -13.82 -6.73
N LYS A 45 3.71 -14.48 -7.78
CA LYS A 45 4.41 -14.49 -9.08
C LYS A 45 4.33 -13.12 -9.72
N LYS A 46 5.47 -12.69 -10.25
CA LYS A 46 5.57 -11.43 -10.98
C LYS A 46 5.19 -11.59 -12.44
N GLU A 47 4.48 -10.62 -12.95
CA GLU A 47 4.07 -10.48 -14.36
C GLU A 47 4.37 -9.06 -14.84
N VAL A 48 4.60 -8.87 -16.14
CA VAL A 48 4.80 -7.54 -16.69
C VAL A 48 3.44 -6.81 -16.82
N SER A 49 3.39 -5.59 -16.30
CA SER A 49 2.18 -4.75 -16.43
C SER A 49 1.89 -4.41 -17.90
N GLN A 50 0.62 -4.55 -18.27
CA GLN A 50 0.14 -4.10 -19.59
C GLN A 50 -0.43 -2.67 -19.55
N ASP A 51 -0.70 -2.15 -18.36
CA ASP A 51 -1.41 -0.89 -18.15
C ASP A 51 -0.47 0.28 -17.83
N ILE A 52 0.71 -0.03 -17.26
CA ILE A 52 1.63 0.98 -16.73
C ILE A 52 3.02 0.80 -17.36
N GLY A 53 3.58 1.90 -17.82
CA GLY A 53 4.98 2.03 -18.22
C GLY A 53 5.72 3.02 -17.32
N VAL A 54 7.03 2.92 -17.25
CA VAL A 54 7.87 3.80 -16.45
C VAL A 54 8.93 4.45 -17.35
N ILE A 55 9.10 5.75 -17.18
CA ILE A 55 10.19 6.50 -17.81
C ILE A 55 11.04 7.11 -16.71
N THR A 56 12.30 6.70 -16.62
CA THR A 56 13.18 7.11 -15.53
C THR A 56 13.94 8.39 -15.86
N ILE A 57 13.97 9.31 -14.89
CA ILE A 57 14.98 10.39 -14.86
C ILE A 57 16.19 9.79 -14.13
N ASP A 58 17.01 9.11 -14.91
CA ASP A 58 18.24 8.44 -14.47
C ASP A 58 19.48 9.26 -14.85
N GLU A 59 20.66 8.72 -14.62
CA GLU A 59 21.93 9.37 -14.90
C GLU A 59 22.07 9.71 -16.40
N LYS A 60 21.58 8.86 -17.31
CA LYS A 60 21.59 9.13 -18.75
C LYS A 60 20.71 10.31 -19.11
N ALA A 61 19.56 10.43 -18.45
CA ALA A 61 18.68 11.58 -18.65
C ALA A 61 19.32 12.87 -18.14
N ILE A 62 20.00 12.83 -16.99
CA ILE A 62 20.76 13.98 -16.46
C ILE A 62 21.90 14.37 -17.41
N GLU A 63 22.63 13.39 -17.97
CA GLU A 63 23.69 13.66 -18.96
C GLU A 63 23.13 14.33 -20.22
N LYS A 64 21.96 13.91 -20.71
CA LYS A 64 21.32 14.44 -21.93
C LYS A 64 20.69 15.81 -21.74
N TYR A 65 19.96 16.02 -20.64
CA TYR A 65 19.16 17.24 -20.42
C TYR A 65 19.81 18.25 -19.48
N GLY A 66 20.94 17.91 -18.87
CA GLY A 66 21.63 18.73 -17.89
C GLY A 66 21.22 18.47 -16.45
N GLN A 67 21.80 19.27 -15.54
CA GLN A 67 21.58 19.11 -14.10
C GLN A 67 20.13 19.37 -13.70
N TRP A 68 19.57 18.50 -12.86
CA TRP A 68 18.28 18.69 -12.23
C TRP A 68 18.34 19.73 -11.09
N PRO A 69 17.28 20.53 -10.83
CA PRO A 69 15.99 20.52 -11.54
C PRO A 69 16.05 21.23 -12.90
N TRP A 70 15.42 20.61 -13.90
CA TRP A 70 15.32 21.20 -15.23
C TRP A 70 14.34 22.35 -15.27
N LYS A 71 14.56 23.29 -16.20
CA LYS A 71 13.60 24.32 -16.55
C LYS A 71 12.28 23.68 -16.96
N ARG A 72 11.15 24.29 -16.58
CA ARG A 72 9.83 23.66 -16.76
C ARG A 72 9.37 23.57 -18.21
N ASP A 73 9.90 24.38 -19.10
CA ASP A 73 9.69 24.22 -20.54
C ASP A 73 10.27 22.89 -21.07
N VAL A 74 11.39 22.41 -20.53
CA VAL A 74 11.93 21.09 -20.86
C VAL A 74 10.93 19.97 -20.46
N LEU A 75 10.28 20.11 -19.31
CA LEU A 75 9.24 19.15 -18.92
C LEU A 75 8.01 19.27 -19.83
N ALA A 76 7.66 20.47 -20.27
CA ALA A 76 6.58 20.67 -21.22
C ALA A 76 6.88 19.98 -22.56
N ASP A 77 8.09 20.12 -23.10
CA ASP A 77 8.52 19.44 -24.32
C ASP A 77 8.49 17.90 -24.18
N ILE A 78 8.89 17.39 -23.03
CA ILE A 78 8.79 15.96 -22.72
C ILE A 78 7.34 15.49 -22.76
N ILE A 79 6.42 16.23 -22.13
CA ILE A 79 4.99 15.92 -22.15
C ILE A 79 4.44 15.94 -23.58
N ILE A 80 4.81 16.90 -24.40
CA ILE A 80 4.41 16.99 -25.81
C ILE A 80 4.85 15.72 -26.56
N LYS A 81 6.12 15.32 -26.44
CA LYS A 81 6.62 14.10 -27.07
C LYS A 81 5.88 12.84 -26.63
N LEU A 82 5.52 12.74 -25.34
CA LEU A 82 4.72 11.63 -24.84
C LEU A 82 3.27 11.65 -25.39
N ARG A 83 2.72 12.82 -25.64
CA ARG A 83 1.42 12.96 -26.33
C ARG A 83 1.50 12.56 -27.79
N GLU A 84 2.56 12.93 -28.48
CA GLU A 84 2.83 12.49 -29.86
C GLU A 84 2.99 10.96 -29.94
N ALA A 85 3.56 10.34 -28.91
CA ALA A 85 3.65 8.88 -28.76
C ALA A 85 2.32 8.23 -28.31
N GLU A 86 1.23 9.00 -28.24
CA GLU A 86 -0.12 8.54 -27.84
C GLU A 86 -0.17 7.85 -26.47
N VAL A 87 0.66 8.29 -25.52
CA VAL A 87 0.58 7.84 -24.13
C VAL A 87 -0.78 8.21 -23.52
N GLY A 88 -1.41 7.33 -22.76
CA GLY A 88 -2.72 7.55 -22.13
C GLY A 88 -2.71 8.64 -21.07
N ILE A 89 -2.28 8.34 -19.87
CA ILE A 89 -2.11 9.31 -18.77
C ILE A 89 -0.63 9.46 -18.44
N ILE A 90 -0.21 10.69 -18.17
CA ILE A 90 1.14 10.98 -17.71
C ILE A 90 1.11 11.33 -16.24
N VAL A 91 1.90 10.64 -15.44
CA VAL A 91 2.03 10.84 -14.00
C VAL A 91 3.38 11.46 -13.68
N LEU A 92 3.36 12.66 -13.10
CA LEU A 92 4.54 13.37 -12.62
C LEU A 92 4.53 13.40 -11.09
N PRO A 93 5.14 12.45 -10.38
CA PRO A 93 5.24 12.46 -8.93
C PRO A 93 6.31 13.46 -8.46
N ILE A 94 6.32 14.63 -9.06
CA ILE A 94 7.24 15.74 -8.82
C ILE A 94 6.44 16.88 -8.19
N LEU A 95 6.98 17.49 -7.13
CA LEU A 95 6.36 18.58 -6.43
C LEU A 95 6.79 19.93 -7.06
N PHE A 96 5.81 20.72 -7.49
CA PHE A 96 5.99 22.05 -8.08
C PHE A 96 5.50 23.16 -7.12
N SER A 97 6.05 23.21 -5.92
CA SER A 97 5.57 24.08 -4.83
C SER A 97 6.05 25.55 -4.92
N GLU A 98 6.97 25.83 -5.81
CA GLU A 98 7.56 27.15 -6.04
C GLU A 98 7.61 27.46 -7.53
N GLU A 99 7.60 28.76 -7.86
CA GLU A 99 7.81 29.22 -9.23
C GLU A 99 9.21 28.82 -9.73
N ASP A 100 9.31 28.51 -11.01
CA ASP A 100 10.59 28.17 -11.61
C ASP A 100 11.45 29.43 -11.77
N ARG A 101 12.59 29.41 -11.14
CA ARG A 101 13.57 30.52 -11.25
C ARG A 101 14.11 30.71 -12.67
N LEU A 102 14.07 29.66 -13.47
CA LEU A 102 14.50 29.65 -14.87
C LEU A 102 13.37 29.98 -15.86
N GLY A 103 12.12 30.01 -15.35
CA GLY A 103 10.91 30.20 -16.13
C GLY A 103 10.33 28.90 -16.69
N GLY A 104 9.27 29.01 -17.52
CA GLY A 104 8.63 27.83 -18.12
C GLY A 104 7.36 27.36 -17.41
N ASP A 105 6.91 28.05 -16.35
CA ASP A 105 5.66 27.72 -15.64
C ASP A 105 4.45 27.80 -16.56
N ASN A 106 4.37 28.82 -17.44
CA ASN A 106 3.26 28.96 -18.37
C ASN A 106 3.24 27.88 -19.44
N GLU A 107 4.39 27.53 -19.98
CA GLU A 107 4.56 26.46 -20.96
C GLU A 107 4.15 25.11 -20.36
N LEU A 108 4.61 24.84 -19.14
CA LEU A 108 4.21 23.63 -18.43
C LEU A 108 2.69 23.62 -18.15
N ALA A 109 2.12 24.72 -17.66
CA ALA A 109 0.68 24.83 -17.37
C ALA A 109 -0.18 24.50 -18.60
N GLN A 110 0.22 24.96 -19.80
CA GLN A 110 -0.51 24.71 -21.04
C GLN A 110 -0.62 23.22 -21.40
N VAL A 111 0.37 22.41 -21.05
CA VAL A 111 0.37 20.97 -21.39
C VAL A 111 -0.18 20.09 -20.30
N LEU A 112 -0.26 20.57 -19.05
CA LEU A 112 -0.78 19.79 -17.92
C LEU A 112 -2.27 19.41 -18.07
N GLN A 113 -3.07 20.19 -18.80
CA GLN A 113 -4.48 19.88 -19.04
C GLN A 113 -4.72 18.65 -19.93
N TYR A 114 -3.71 18.13 -20.58
CA TYR A 114 -3.84 17.01 -21.50
C TYR A 114 -3.54 15.66 -20.81
N GLY A 115 -4.31 15.32 -19.76
CA GLY A 115 -4.21 14.03 -19.06
C GLY A 115 -2.92 13.89 -18.24
N VAL A 116 -2.42 14.99 -17.67
CA VAL A 116 -1.27 14.96 -16.78
C VAL A 116 -1.70 15.10 -15.33
N VAL A 117 -1.20 14.18 -14.48
CA VAL A 117 -1.46 14.19 -13.02
C VAL A 117 -0.16 14.53 -12.31
N ILE A 118 -0.18 15.60 -11.51
CA ILE A 118 0.97 16.08 -10.73
C ILE A 118 0.79 15.80 -9.24
N SER A 119 1.86 16.00 -8.46
CA SER A 119 1.85 15.63 -7.04
C SER A 119 1.57 16.79 -6.09
N GLN A 120 1.04 16.44 -4.92
CA GLN A 120 1.08 17.21 -3.68
C GLN A 120 1.51 16.30 -2.53
N VAL A 121 2.00 16.91 -1.43
CA VAL A 121 2.63 16.19 -0.33
C VAL A 121 2.03 16.63 1.00
N GLY A 122 1.53 15.67 1.80
CA GLY A 122 1.14 15.89 3.18
C GLY A 122 2.36 16.24 4.04
N THR A 123 2.21 17.25 4.88
CA THR A 123 3.28 17.80 5.73
C THR A 123 2.87 17.89 7.20
N THR A 124 3.83 18.07 8.09
CA THR A 124 3.57 18.23 9.53
C THR A 124 3.36 19.68 9.96
N GLN A 125 3.71 20.66 9.13
CA GLN A 125 3.75 22.06 9.54
C GLN A 125 3.14 23.05 8.54
N THR A 126 3.09 22.73 7.26
CA THR A 126 2.77 23.68 6.21
C THR A 126 1.46 23.32 5.51
N ASN A 127 0.55 24.29 5.41
CA ASN A 127 -0.61 24.19 4.51
C ASN A 127 -0.49 25.32 3.47
N LYS A 128 0.06 24.99 2.28
CA LYS A 128 0.32 25.96 1.21
C LYS A 128 -0.08 25.37 -0.14
N ASN A 129 -0.89 26.07 -0.89
CA ASN A 129 -1.32 25.70 -2.24
C ASN A 129 -1.95 24.29 -2.32
N ALA A 130 -2.56 23.82 -1.24
CA ALA A 130 -3.23 22.52 -1.22
C ALA A 130 -4.38 22.51 -2.24
N VAL A 131 -4.48 21.42 -3.00
CA VAL A 131 -5.54 21.23 -4.01
C VAL A 131 -6.49 20.14 -3.52
N PRO A 132 -7.55 20.49 -2.77
CA PRO A 132 -8.53 19.52 -2.29
C PRO A 132 -9.38 19.00 -3.44
N ARG A 133 -9.92 17.81 -3.27
CA ARG A 133 -10.91 17.25 -4.18
C ARG A 133 -12.13 16.80 -3.37
N GLY A 134 -13.26 17.41 -3.64
CA GLY A 134 -14.51 17.06 -2.97
C GLY A 134 -14.94 15.62 -3.23
N VAL A 135 -15.56 15.00 -2.24
CA VAL A 135 -16.12 13.66 -2.33
C VAL A 135 -17.62 13.67 -2.07
N ALA A 136 -18.37 12.87 -2.84
CA ALA A 136 -19.75 12.58 -2.49
C ALA A 136 -19.77 11.56 -1.35
N LYS A 137 -20.34 11.96 -0.21
CA LYS A 137 -20.31 11.19 1.04
C LYS A 137 -21.63 10.41 1.20
N VAL A 138 -21.52 9.12 1.49
CA VAL A 138 -22.62 8.31 2.02
C VAL A 138 -22.27 7.98 3.47
N ASN A 139 -23.02 8.57 4.41
CA ASN A 139 -22.66 8.76 5.81
C ASN A 139 -21.40 9.63 5.97
N ASP A 140 -20.91 9.80 7.20
CA ASP A 140 -19.72 10.62 7.44
C ASP A 140 -18.42 9.79 7.43
N PRO A 141 -17.57 9.91 6.39
CA PRO A 141 -16.29 9.22 6.31
C PRO A 141 -15.18 9.92 7.10
N MET A 142 -15.35 11.20 7.46
CA MET A 142 -14.27 12.05 7.97
C MET A 142 -13.58 11.49 9.23
N PRO A 143 -14.27 10.91 10.23
CA PRO A 143 -13.62 10.37 11.42
C PRO A 143 -12.64 9.23 11.14
N TRP A 144 -12.81 8.54 10.00
CA TRP A 144 -12.06 7.32 9.65
C TRP A 144 -10.87 7.57 8.73
N LEU A 145 -10.85 8.72 8.05
CA LEU A 145 -9.80 9.04 7.09
C LEU A 145 -8.50 9.40 7.82
N PHE A 146 -7.39 8.97 7.24
CA PHE A 146 -6.05 9.39 7.68
C PHE A 146 -5.92 10.91 7.55
N SER A 147 -5.42 11.58 8.59
CA SER A 147 -5.30 13.02 8.64
C SER A 147 -3.85 13.48 8.62
N TRP A 148 -3.52 14.38 7.70
CA TRP A 148 -2.27 15.13 7.75
C TRP A 148 -2.49 16.47 8.45
N PRO A 149 -1.50 17.02 9.19
CA PRO A 149 -1.57 18.36 9.77
C PRO A 149 -1.59 19.48 8.72
N GLY A 150 -0.94 19.27 7.58
CA GLY A 150 -0.89 20.22 6.47
C GLY A 150 -0.66 19.56 5.12
N MET A 151 -0.70 20.35 4.05
CA MET A 151 -0.43 19.93 2.67
C MET A 151 0.42 20.98 1.97
N LEU A 152 1.38 20.52 1.19
CA LEU A 152 2.13 21.34 0.26
C LEU A 152 1.75 20.93 -1.17
N GLY A 153 1.03 21.83 -1.85
CA GLY A 153 0.59 21.64 -3.22
C GLY A 153 1.48 22.35 -4.23
N PRO A 154 1.18 22.17 -5.54
CA PRO A 154 1.81 22.91 -6.61
C PRO A 154 1.45 24.39 -6.55
N ILE A 155 2.21 25.27 -7.24
CA ILE A 155 1.81 26.66 -7.42
C ILE A 155 0.42 26.73 -8.07
N PRO A 156 -0.39 27.77 -7.78
CA PRO A 156 -1.77 27.85 -8.27
C PRO A 156 -1.88 27.65 -9.79
N LEU A 157 -1.01 28.31 -10.55
CA LEU A 157 -0.99 28.21 -12.01
C LEU A 157 -0.90 26.74 -12.50
N LEU A 158 -0.07 25.92 -11.90
CA LEU A 158 0.07 24.51 -12.29
C LEU A 158 -1.04 23.63 -11.72
N GLY A 159 -1.47 23.88 -10.47
CA GLY A 159 -2.52 23.13 -9.82
C GLY A 159 -3.90 23.28 -10.49
N GLU A 160 -4.22 24.48 -10.99
CA GLU A 160 -5.47 24.79 -11.67
C GLU A 160 -5.50 24.22 -13.12
N ASN A 161 -4.35 24.14 -13.77
CA ASN A 161 -4.24 23.63 -15.14
C ASN A 161 -3.97 22.13 -15.23
N ALA A 162 -3.53 21.48 -14.16
CA ALA A 162 -3.33 20.04 -14.15
C ALA A 162 -4.66 19.27 -14.29
N SER A 163 -4.67 18.19 -15.10
CA SER A 163 -5.82 17.29 -15.19
C SER A 163 -6.17 16.66 -13.85
N GLY A 164 -5.16 16.50 -12.98
CA GLY A 164 -5.32 16.02 -11.61
C GLY A 164 -4.14 16.36 -10.72
N VAL A 165 -4.41 16.43 -9.39
CA VAL A 165 -3.39 16.61 -8.36
C VAL A 165 -3.60 15.55 -7.28
N GLY A 166 -2.61 14.67 -7.08
CA GLY A 166 -2.70 13.55 -6.16
C GLY A 166 -1.62 13.54 -5.08
N VAL A 167 -1.93 12.96 -3.92
CA VAL A 167 -0.99 12.83 -2.80
C VAL A 167 -0.07 11.65 -3.02
N VAL A 168 1.25 11.85 -2.84
CA VAL A 168 2.27 10.79 -3.02
C VAL A 168 2.80 10.23 -1.71
N ASN A 169 2.37 10.74 -0.56
CA ASN A 169 2.85 10.27 0.73
C ASN A 169 2.51 8.80 0.99
N THR A 170 3.42 8.16 1.69
CA THR A 170 3.21 6.84 2.29
C THR A 170 2.96 6.96 3.79
N VAL A 171 2.26 6.00 4.36
CA VAL A 171 2.04 5.86 5.81
C VAL A 171 2.62 4.51 6.22
N PRO A 172 3.87 4.49 6.75
CA PRO A 172 4.49 3.25 7.21
C PRO A 172 3.71 2.60 8.35
N GLU A 173 3.79 1.28 8.45
CA GLU A 173 3.31 0.53 9.60
C GLU A 173 4.24 0.74 10.81
N ILE A 174 3.88 0.16 11.95
CA ILE A 174 4.62 0.31 13.23
C ILE A 174 6.10 -0.10 13.15
N ASP A 175 6.47 -0.95 12.19
CA ASP A 175 7.83 -1.40 11.94
C ASP A 175 8.56 -0.58 10.85
N GLY A 176 8.00 0.54 10.43
CA GLY A 176 8.57 1.43 9.41
C GLY A 176 8.38 0.98 7.97
N VAL A 177 7.72 -0.16 7.72
CA VAL A 177 7.54 -0.74 6.38
C VAL A 177 6.20 -0.30 5.78
N VAL A 178 6.22 0.12 4.53
CA VAL A 178 5.01 0.52 3.78
C VAL A 178 4.36 -0.71 3.14
N ARG A 179 3.14 -1.03 3.59
CA ARG A 179 2.35 -2.17 3.06
C ARG A 179 0.97 -1.75 2.58
N ARG A 180 0.43 -0.68 3.16
CA ARG A 180 -0.90 -0.15 2.84
C ARG A 180 -0.81 1.33 2.50
N ILE A 181 -1.64 1.74 1.55
CA ILE A 181 -1.74 3.15 1.15
C ILE A 181 -3.16 3.63 1.38
N PRO A 182 -3.36 4.76 2.09
CA PRO A 182 -4.64 5.43 2.14
C PRO A 182 -4.98 6.01 0.77
N LEU A 183 -6.14 5.65 0.24
CA LEU A 183 -6.58 6.12 -1.09
C LEU A 183 -7.18 7.52 -1.05
N ILE A 184 -7.72 7.92 0.09
CA ILE A 184 -8.19 9.28 0.39
C ILE A 184 -7.72 9.66 1.79
N MET A 185 -7.27 10.88 1.93
CA MET A 185 -6.79 11.49 3.17
C MET A 185 -7.53 12.79 3.43
N LYS A 186 -7.38 13.36 4.62
CA LYS A 186 -7.99 14.63 4.97
C LYS A 186 -7.01 15.62 5.61
N ILE A 187 -7.36 16.90 5.52
CA ILE A 187 -6.83 17.99 6.34
C ILE A 187 -8.02 18.84 6.75
N GLY A 188 -8.29 18.93 8.04
CA GLY A 188 -9.54 19.53 8.51
C GLY A 188 -10.75 18.83 7.88
N ASP A 189 -11.61 19.59 7.22
CA ASP A 189 -12.82 19.11 6.55
C ASP A 189 -12.62 18.82 5.05
N GLU A 190 -11.42 19.09 4.52
CA GLU A 190 -11.09 18.88 3.12
C GLU A 190 -10.50 17.49 2.87
N THR A 191 -10.77 16.93 1.69
CA THR A 191 -10.29 15.62 1.28
C THR A 191 -9.30 15.68 0.12
N TYR A 192 -8.32 14.76 0.15
CA TYR A 192 -7.21 14.71 -0.78
C TYR A 192 -7.03 13.27 -1.27
N PRO A 193 -7.14 13.02 -2.58
CA PRO A 193 -6.94 11.67 -3.14
C PRO A 193 -5.46 11.32 -3.21
N ALA A 194 -5.14 10.02 -3.03
CA ALA A 194 -3.84 9.50 -3.41
C ALA A 194 -3.62 9.62 -4.93
N MET A 195 -2.37 9.75 -5.35
CA MET A 195 -1.97 9.90 -6.75
C MET A 195 -2.63 8.84 -7.65
N ALA A 196 -2.59 7.58 -7.27
CA ALA A 196 -3.15 6.48 -8.05
C ALA A 196 -4.66 6.61 -8.30
N ILE A 197 -5.40 7.11 -7.31
CA ILE A 197 -6.86 7.33 -7.43
C ILE A 197 -7.16 8.54 -8.31
N GLU A 198 -6.35 9.58 -8.23
CA GLU A 198 -6.49 10.75 -9.08
C GLU A 198 -6.20 10.38 -10.56
N VAL A 199 -5.21 9.52 -10.82
CA VAL A 199 -4.93 8.97 -12.15
C VAL A 199 -6.18 8.25 -12.72
N ILE A 200 -6.82 7.39 -11.94
CA ILE A 200 -8.04 6.70 -12.36
C ILE A 200 -9.17 7.70 -12.63
N ARG A 201 -9.36 8.70 -11.76
CA ARG A 201 -10.38 9.74 -11.97
C ARG A 201 -10.18 10.46 -13.29
N VAL A 202 -8.96 10.87 -13.60
CA VAL A 202 -8.61 11.53 -14.86
C VAL A 202 -8.82 10.60 -16.04
N ALA A 203 -8.40 9.34 -15.95
CA ALA A 203 -8.51 8.37 -17.03
C ALA A 203 -9.96 8.09 -17.44
N VAL A 204 -10.89 8.08 -16.47
CA VAL A 204 -12.33 7.84 -16.76
C VAL A 204 -13.13 9.14 -16.92
N GLY A 205 -12.51 10.31 -16.81
CA GLY A 205 -13.19 11.61 -16.90
C GLY A 205 -14.18 11.89 -15.77
N ALA A 206 -14.00 11.27 -14.58
CA ALA A 206 -14.92 11.48 -13.46
C ALA A 206 -14.74 12.86 -12.81
N PRO A 207 -15.84 13.51 -12.38
CA PRO A 207 -15.75 14.82 -11.74
C PRO A 207 -15.22 14.77 -10.30
N SER A 208 -15.51 13.68 -9.58
CA SER A 208 -15.12 13.48 -8.17
C SER A 208 -15.18 12.02 -7.76
N TYR A 209 -15.13 11.75 -6.45
CA TYR A 209 -15.18 10.42 -5.85
C TYR A 209 -16.46 10.23 -5.03
N GLN A 210 -16.78 8.95 -4.73
CA GLN A 210 -17.85 8.59 -3.80
C GLN A 210 -17.23 7.74 -2.68
N VAL A 211 -17.45 8.14 -1.42
CA VAL A 211 -16.96 7.41 -0.25
C VAL A 211 -18.16 6.98 0.58
N LYS A 212 -18.25 5.70 0.84
CA LYS A 212 -19.29 5.11 1.70
C LYS A 212 -18.65 4.69 3.03
N ALA A 213 -19.14 5.27 4.13
CA ALA A 213 -18.81 4.87 5.49
C ALA A 213 -19.93 4.03 6.12
N GLY A 214 -19.58 3.26 7.14
CA GLY A 214 -20.48 2.50 7.99
C GLY A 214 -20.15 2.71 9.47
N GLN A 215 -20.76 1.89 10.35
CA GLN A 215 -20.52 2.00 11.79
C GLN A 215 -19.08 1.67 12.21
N GLY A 216 -18.38 0.84 11.43
CA GLY A 216 -17.02 0.37 11.73
C GLY A 216 -15.91 1.01 10.86
N GLY A 217 -16.23 2.01 10.03
CA GLY A 217 -15.24 2.64 9.15
C GLY A 217 -15.69 2.82 7.71
N ILE A 218 -14.73 3.01 6.83
CA ILE A 218 -14.96 3.09 5.38
C ILE A 218 -15.30 1.68 4.85
N ILE A 219 -16.38 1.61 4.08
CA ILE A 219 -16.82 0.36 3.45
C ILE A 219 -16.28 0.25 2.02
N ALA A 220 -16.33 1.37 1.29
CA ALA A 220 -15.93 1.40 -0.11
C ALA A 220 -15.62 2.82 -0.59
N LEU A 221 -14.72 2.88 -1.56
CA LEU A 221 -14.44 4.02 -2.40
C LEU A 221 -14.89 3.70 -3.82
N ARG A 222 -15.49 4.66 -4.51
CA ARG A 222 -15.85 4.53 -5.91
C ARG A 222 -15.41 5.76 -6.70
N VAL A 223 -14.84 5.53 -7.86
CA VAL A 223 -14.66 6.54 -8.90
C VAL A 223 -15.79 6.30 -9.92
N PRO A 224 -16.69 7.27 -10.18
CA PRO A 224 -17.74 7.13 -11.19
C PRO A 224 -17.13 6.78 -12.56
N GLY A 225 -17.67 5.76 -13.23
CA GLY A 225 -17.08 5.23 -14.47
C GLY A 225 -16.04 4.12 -14.28
N PHE A 226 -15.65 3.87 -13.03
CA PHE A 226 -14.76 2.77 -12.63
C PHE A 226 -15.42 1.83 -11.60
N SER A 227 -14.78 0.71 -11.29
CA SER A 227 -15.29 -0.26 -10.33
C SER A 227 -15.28 0.26 -8.88
N ILE A 228 -16.03 -0.40 -8.00
CA ILE A 228 -15.99 -0.15 -6.56
C ILE A 228 -14.69 -0.73 -5.99
N ILE A 229 -13.95 0.10 -5.26
CA ILE A 229 -12.70 -0.28 -4.59
C ILE A 229 -13.00 -0.59 -3.13
N LYS A 230 -12.83 -1.85 -2.73
CA LYS A 230 -12.92 -2.25 -1.33
C LYS A 230 -11.65 -1.83 -0.60
N THR A 231 -11.81 -1.23 0.58
CA THR A 231 -10.73 -0.75 1.42
C THR A 231 -10.82 -1.32 2.82
N ASP A 232 -9.79 -1.12 3.62
CA ASP A 232 -9.91 -1.30 5.07
C ASP A 232 -10.75 -0.15 5.68
N PRO A 233 -11.10 -0.20 6.98
CA PRO A 233 -11.89 0.83 7.65
C PRO A 233 -11.33 2.27 7.57
N HIS A 234 -10.05 2.43 7.23
CA HIS A 234 -9.38 3.72 7.08
C HIS A 234 -9.11 4.13 5.63
N ALA A 235 -9.89 3.61 4.69
CA ALA A 235 -9.74 3.84 3.25
C ALA A 235 -8.37 3.42 2.68
N ARG A 236 -7.70 2.42 3.29
CA ARG A 236 -6.40 1.94 2.83
C ARG A 236 -6.56 0.64 2.05
N ILE A 237 -5.66 0.39 1.12
CA ILE A 237 -5.49 -0.90 0.43
C ILE A 237 -4.11 -1.48 0.73
N TRP A 238 -4.04 -2.81 0.75
CA TRP A 238 -2.77 -3.53 0.74
C TRP A 238 -2.18 -3.49 -0.65
N LEU A 239 -0.89 -3.18 -0.76
CA LEU A 239 -0.19 -3.21 -2.04
C LEU A 239 0.10 -4.65 -2.46
N ARG A 240 -0.20 -4.96 -3.71
CA ARG A 240 0.29 -6.16 -4.37
C ARG A 240 1.60 -5.84 -5.09
N TRP A 241 2.56 -6.75 -4.95
CA TRP A 241 3.89 -6.60 -5.53
C TRP A 241 4.12 -7.62 -6.64
N ASN A 242 3.07 -7.96 -7.35
CA ASN A 242 3.04 -9.02 -8.36
C ASN A 242 3.27 -8.51 -9.79
N LYS A 243 3.65 -7.24 -9.97
CA LYS A 243 3.93 -6.68 -11.29
C LYS A 243 5.34 -6.12 -11.40
N GLU A 244 5.89 -6.27 -12.58
CA GLU A 244 7.08 -5.57 -13.06
C GLU A 244 6.64 -4.57 -14.12
N TYR A 245 7.35 -3.45 -14.21
CA TYR A 245 6.99 -2.35 -15.11
C TYR A 245 8.03 -2.22 -16.21
N ASP A 246 7.55 -2.23 -17.46
CA ASP A 246 8.40 -1.94 -18.60
C ASP A 246 8.95 -0.52 -18.47
N THR A 247 10.27 -0.39 -18.54
CA THR A 247 10.99 0.84 -18.20
C THR A 247 11.90 1.27 -19.33
N ILE A 248 11.99 2.59 -19.58
CA ILE A 248 13.03 3.23 -20.41
C ILE A 248 13.61 4.42 -19.68
N SER A 249 14.84 4.79 -20.03
CA SER A 249 15.40 6.09 -19.67
C SER A 249 14.68 7.22 -20.42
N LEU A 250 14.51 8.36 -19.79
CA LEU A 250 14.00 9.55 -20.47
C LEU A 250 14.96 10.02 -21.60
N ALA A 251 16.24 9.67 -21.50
CA ALA A 251 17.19 9.88 -22.59
C ALA A 251 16.74 9.21 -23.91
N ASP A 252 16.02 8.09 -23.78
CA ASP A 252 15.52 7.28 -24.90
C ASP A 252 14.03 7.52 -25.17
N ILE A 253 13.52 8.73 -24.94
CA ILE A 253 12.10 9.08 -25.06
C ILE A 253 11.50 8.76 -26.44
N ASP A 254 12.32 8.71 -27.48
CA ASP A 254 11.90 8.35 -28.84
C ASP A 254 11.32 6.91 -28.91
N GLN A 255 11.59 6.07 -27.92
CA GLN A 255 11.02 4.73 -27.77
C GLN A 255 9.67 4.72 -27.02
N ALA A 256 9.13 5.88 -26.65
CA ALA A 256 7.89 5.99 -25.85
C ALA A 256 6.66 5.40 -26.57
N ASN A 257 6.71 5.21 -27.88
CA ASN A 257 5.65 4.57 -28.67
C ASN A 257 5.21 3.18 -28.13
N LYS A 258 6.12 2.47 -27.45
CA LYS A 258 5.79 1.20 -26.80
C LYS A 258 4.79 1.34 -25.66
N PHE A 259 4.58 2.55 -25.16
CA PHE A 259 3.64 2.88 -24.10
C PHE A 259 2.32 3.49 -24.61
N LYS A 260 2.06 3.38 -25.90
CA LYS A 260 0.80 3.86 -26.51
C LYS A 260 -0.42 3.33 -25.72
N GLY A 261 -1.29 4.25 -25.32
CA GLY A 261 -2.50 3.99 -24.55
C GLY A 261 -2.27 3.65 -23.07
N LYS A 262 -1.04 3.42 -22.61
CA LYS A 262 -0.73 3.10 -21.20
C LYS A 262 -0.66 4.37 -20.34
N THR A 263 -0.78 4.19 -19.02
CA THR A 263 -0.36 5.19 -18.04
C THR A 263 1.15 5.16 -17.91
N VAL A 264 1.82 6.31 -18.05
CA VAL A 264 3.27 6.43 -17.91
C VAL A 264 3.61 7.23 -16.66
N ILE A 265 4.47 6.66 -15.79
CA ILE A 265 5.00 7.35 -14.61
C ILE A 265 6.42 7.85 -14.94
N ILE A 266 6.62 9.16 -14.85
CA ILE A 266 7.96 9.75 -14.96
C ILE A 266 8.61 9.73 -13.59
N ALA A 267 9.63 8.89 -13.43
CA ALA A 267 10.19 8.48 -12.15
C ALA A 267 11.61 9.01 -11.94
N PRO A 268 11.85 9.94 -11.01
CA PRO A 268 13.20 10.32 -10.61
C PRO A 268 13.93 9.14 -9.95
N THR A 269 15.00 8.64 -10.58
CA THR A 269 15.78 7.50 -10.10
C THR A 269 17.28 7.78 -9.99
N ALA A 270 17.75 8.88 -10.58
CA ALA A 270 19.16 9.27 -10.46
C ALA A 270 19.58 9.50 -9.01
N GLU A 271 20.84 9.25 -8.70
CA GLU A 271 21.39 9.49 -7.36
C GLU A 271 21.17 10.93 -6.91
N GLY A 272 20.69 11.09 -5.67
CA GLY A 272 20.33 12.39 -5.10
C GLY A 272 18.95 12.92 -5.50
N LEU A 273 18.27 12.33 -6.48
CA LEU A 273 16.89 12.66 -6.85
C LEU A 273 15.88 11.64 -6.35
N ASN A 274 16.33 10.42 -6.13
CA ASN A 274 15.45 9.31 -5.75
C ASN A 274 14.95 9.46 -4.30
N SER A 275 13.73 8.96 -4.08
CA SER A 275 13.19 8.73 -2.75
C SER A 275 12.98 7.24 -2.57
N ILE A 276 13.56 6.67 -1.51
CA ILE A 276 13.52 5.25 -1.22
C ILE A 276 12.66 5.01 0.02
N VAL A 277 11.86 3.94 0.00
CA VAL A 277 11.00 3.51 1.11
C VAL A 277 11.21 2.05 1.41
N ALA A 278 11.09 1.68 2.69
CA ALA A 278 11.09 0.29 3.12
C ALA A 278 9.76 -0.38 2.76
N THR A 279 9.83 -1.52 2.08
CA THR A 279 8.66 -2.31 1.65
C THR A 279 8.83 -3.79 2.03
N PRO A 280 7.81 -4.63 1.92
CA PRO A 280 7.94 -6.07 2.09
C PRO A 280 9.03 -6.73 1.23
N LEU A 281 9.35 -6.13 0.08
CA LEU A 281 10.37 -6.60 -0.86
C LEU A 281 11.74 -5.95 -0.65
N GLY A 282 11.97 -5.30 0.49
CA GLY A 282 13.14 -4.47 0.76
C GLY A 282 12.95 -3.02 0.35
N GLU A 283 14.04 -2.31 0.14
CA GLU A 283 14.02 -0.92 -0.29
C GLU A 283 13.55 -0.79 -1.74
N ARG A 284 12.63 0.15 -2.00
CA ARG A 284 12.06 0.44 -3.31
C ARG A 284 11.95 1.93 -3.53
N TYR A 285 11.97 2.35 -4.78
CA TYR A 285 11.72 3.73 -5.15
C TYR A 285 10.28 4.15 -4.85
N MET A 286 10.07 5.40 -4.46
CA MET A 286 8.76 5.95 -4.14
C MET A 286 7.76 5.81 -5.30
N TYR A 287 8.20 5.94 -6.56
CA TYR A 287 7.32 5.80 -7.71
C TYR A 287 6.72 4.39 -7.81
N GLU A 288 7.44 3.35 -7.35
CA GLU A 288 6.94 1.98 -7.34
C GLU A 288 5.71 1.83 -6.42
N ILE A 289 5.64 2.63 -5.35
CA ILE A 289 4.44 2.68 -4.49
C ILE A 289 3.24 3.18 -5.30
N THR A 290 3.40 4.28 -6.05
CA THR A 290 2.35 4.82 -6.91
C THR A 290 1.96 3.82 -7.99
N ALA A 291 2.93 3.19 -8.65
CA ALA A 291 2.70 2.18 -9.68
C ALA A 291 1.95 0.96 -9.13
N ASN A 292 2.41 0.40 -7.99
CA ASN A 292 1.76 -0.77 -7.38
C ASN A 292 0.39 -0.43 -6.78
N THR A 293 0.19 0.80 -6.26
CA THR A 293 -1.13 1.26 -5.80
C THR A 293 -2.10 1.29 -6.98
N LEU A 294 -1.71 1.95 -8.08
CA LEU A 294 -2.52 2.04 -9.29
C LEU A 294 -2.82 0.65 -9.85
N GLN A 295 -1.81 -0.20 -10.00
CA GLN A 295 -1.98 -1.55 -10.53
C GLN A 295 -2.89 -2.42 -9.65
N THR A 296 -2.75 -2.34 -8.32
CA THR A 296 -3.61 -3.08 -7.40
C THR A 296 -5.08 -2.71 -7.58
N VAL A 297 -5.34 -1.41 -7.80
CA VAL A 297 -6.71 -0.93 -8.04
C VAL A 297 -7.20 -1.33 -9.43
N LEU A 298 -6.38 -1.24 -10.48
CA LEU A 298 -6.74 -1.65 -11.85
C LEU A 298 -7.05 -3.14 -11.94
N ASP A 299 -6.26 -3.98 -11.30
CA ASP A 299 -6.49 -5.43 -11.25
C ASP A 299 -7.80 -5.80 -10.52
N GLY A 300 -8.33 -4.93 -9.66
CA GLY A 300 -9.56 -5.14 -8.88
C GLY A 300 -9.46 -6.30 -7.87
N LYS A 301 -8.28 -6.88 -7.69
CA LYS A 301 -8.01 -8.01 -6.80
C LYS A 301 -7.32 -7.51 -5.53
N ASN A 302 -8.11 -6.96 -4.63
CA ASN A 302 -7.59 -6.39 -3.40
C ASN A 302 -7.31 -7.47 -2.34
N ILE A 303 -6.14 -7.39 -1.73
CA ILE A 303 -5.81 -8.17 -0.54
C ILE A 303 -6.71 -7.69 0.61
N GLN A 304 -7.32 -8.63 1.31
CA GLN A 304 -8.27 -8.35 2.38
C GLN A 304 -7.82 -8.98 3.70
N ARG A 305 -8.10 -8.28 4.79
CA ARG A 305 -8.12 -8.84 6.12
C ARG A 305 -9.56 -8.73 6.62
N ILE A 306 -10.18 -9.86 6.90
CA ILE A 306 -11.59 -9.92 7.32
C ILE A 306 -11.69 -9.31 8.74
N ASP A 307 -12.71 -8.51 9.01
CA ASP A 307 -12.87 -7.80 10.30
C ASP A 307 -12.88 -8.72 11.52
N ILE A 308 -13.49 -9.91 11.40
CA ILE A 308 -13.51 -10.91 12.47
C ILE A 308 -12.22 -11.75 12.58
N SER A 309 -11.24 -11.56 11.70
CA SER A 309 -9.99 -12.36 11.67
C SER A 309 -9.32 -12.39 13.04
N PHE A 310 -9.26 -11.26 13.73
CA PHE A 310 -8.65 -11.17 15.05
C PHE A 310 -9.29 -12.14 16.07
N LEU A 311 -10.62 -12.21 16.10
CA LEU A 311 -11.35 -13.10 16.99
C LEU A 311 -11.13 -14.57 16.61
N VAL A 312 -11.21 -14.88 15.32
CA VAL A 312 -11.00 -16.24 14.80
C VAL A 312 -9.58 -16.72 15.11
N GLU A 313 -8.57 -15.89 14.88
CA GLU A 313 -7.16 -16.18 15.15
C GLU A 313 -6.91 -16.44 16.65
N LEU A 314 -7.55 -15.64 17.52
CA LEU A 314 -7.44 -15.82 18.98
C LEU A 314 -8.09 -17.12 19.47
N VAL A 315 -9.30 -17.41 18.98
CA VAL A 315 -10.02 -18.66 19.29
C VAL A 315 -9.23 -19.87 18.79
N LEU A 316 -8.68 -19.78 17.57
CA LEU A 316 -7.83 -20.82 17.00
C LEU A 316 -6.59 -21.08 17.86
N ALA A 317 -5.90 -20.01 18.27
CA ALA A 317 -4.71 -20.11 19.13
C ALA A 317 -5.05 -20.80 20.49
N PHE A 318 -6.17 -20.40 21.11
CA PHE A 318 -6.64 -21.02 22.35
C PHE A 318 -7.00 -22.49 22.16
N PHE A 319 -7.75 -22.82 21.10
CA PHE A 319 -8.15 -24.19 20.79
C PHE A 319 -6.94 -25.10 20.54
N ILE A 320 -5.96 -24.65 19.76
CA ILE A 320 -4.72 -25.39 19.51
C ILE A 320 -3.97 -25.63 20.82
N GLY A 321 -3.88 -24.62 21.69
CA GLY A 321 -3.27 -24.78 23.01
C GLY A 321 -3.96 -25.86 23.85
N CYS A 322 -5.30 -25.89 23.89
CA CYS A 322 -6.06 -26.94 24.56
C CYS A 322 -5.79 -28.33 23.98
N VAL A 323 -5.77 -28.46 22.65
CA VAL A 323 -5.48 -29.74 21.98
C VAL A 323 -4.09 -30.24 22.36
N ILE A 324 -3.08 -29.40 22.44
CA ILE A 324 -1.73 -29.80 22.84
C ILE A 324 -1.67 -30.25 24.30
N ILE A 325 -2.29 -29.51 25.21
CA ILE A 325 -2.35 -29.88 26.64
C ILE A 325 -3.00 -31.26 26.77
N LEU A 326 -4.09 -31.52 26.06
CA LEU A 326 -4.77 -32.83 26.10
C LEU A 326 -3.88 -33.91 25.45
N ALA A 327 -3.28 -33.66 24.31
CA ALA A 327 -2.43 -34.61 23.60
C ALA A 327 -1.23 -35.04 24.42
N ALA A 328 -0.61 -34.13 25.17
CA ALA A 328 0.53 -34.44 26.04
C ALA A 328 0.25 -35.54 27.10
N ASN A 329 -1.02 -35.78 27.41
CA ASN A 329 -1.37 -36.82 28.34
C ASN A 329 -1.52 -38.22 27.78
N TYR A 330 -1.89 -38.28 26.50
CA TYR A 330 -2.27 -39.55 25.89
C TYR A 330 -1.18 -40.06 24.94
N PHE A 331 -0.28 -39.19 24.51
CA PHE A 331 0.70 -39.53 23.51
C PHE A 331 2.13 -39.63 24.07
N SER A 332 2.95 -40.47 23.45
CA SER A 332 4.38 -40.50 23.71
C SER A 332 5.07 -39.21 23.21
N TYR A 333 6.25 -38.90 23.73
CA TYR A 333 7.02 -37.72 23.30
C TYR A 333 7.25 -37.68 21.77
N VAL A 334 7.47 -38.84 21.12
CA VAL A 334 7.65 -38.92 19.67
C VAL A 334 6.34 -38.54 18.95
N THR A 335 5.22 -39.11 19.37
CA THR A 335 3.89 -38.81 18.78
C THR A 335 3.52 -37.35 19.01
N LEU A 336 3.79 -36.82 20.20
CA LEU A 336 3.57 -35.42 20.51
C LEU A 336 4.42 -34.52 19.58
N GLY A 337 5.70 -34.82 19.38
CA GLY A 337 6.56 -34.10 18.45
C GLY A 337 6.04 -34.11 17.01
N LEU A 338 5.55 -35.27 16.53
CA LEU A 338 4.93 -35.37 15.19
C LEU A 338 3.63 -34.55 15.11
N THR A 339 2.82 -34.51 16.18
CA THR A 339 1.62 -33.68 16.25
C THR A 339 1.96 -32.20 16.15
N PHE A 340 3.03 -31.74 16.82
CA PHE A 340 3.54 -30.38 16.70
C PHE A 340 3.90 -30.04 15.27
N VAL A 341 4.75 -30.84 14.63
CA VAL A 341 5.18 -30.62 13.25
C VAL A 341 3.96 -30.58 12.32
N GLY A 342 3.01 -31.52 12.49
CA GLY A 342 1.79 -31.57 11.70
C GLY A 342 0.96 -30.29 11.83
N LEU A 343 0.76 -29.81 13.06
CA LEU A 343 0.02 -28.56 13.30
C LEU A 343 0.73 -27.33 12.72
N TYR A 344 2.05 -27.23 12.83
CA TYR A 344 2.83 -26.17 12.18
C TYR A 344 2.61 -26.16 10.67
N VAL A 345 2.74 -27.33 10.03
CA VAL A 345 2.55 -27.46 8.60
C VAL A 345 1.13 -27.07 8.20
N ILE A 346 0.12 -27.53 8.92
CA ILE A 346 -1.29 -27.19 8.65
C ILE A 346 -1.53 -25.67 8.78
N LEU A 347 -1.00 -25.04 9.83
CA LEU A 347 -1.15 -23.61 10.04
C LEU A 347 -0.51 -22.80 8.90
N LEU A 348 0.73 -23.08 8.55
CA LEU A 348 1.44 -22.41 7.48
C LEU A 348 0.80 -22.65 6.11
N TYR A 349 0.40 -23.89 5.82
CA TYR A 349 -0.27 -24.23 4.57
C TYR A 349 -1.63 -23.53 4.46
N SER A 350 -2.41 -23.50 5.54
CA SER A 350 -3.73 -22.85 5.53
C SER A 350 -3.65 -21.35 5.23
N THR A 351 -2.67 -20.63 5.81
CA THR A 351 -2.47 -19.21 5.50
C THR A 351 -2.02 -18.99 4.06
N HIS A 352 -1.09 -19.80 3.58
CA HIS A 352 -0.66 -19.73 2.19
C HIS A 352 -1.81 -20.05 1.22
N TYR A 353 -2.63 -21.05 1.51
CA TYR A 353 -3.80 -21.40 0.72
C TYR A 353 -4.85 -20.27 0.68
N LEU A 354 -5.20 -19.70 1.83
CA LEU A 354 -6.13 -18.57 1.92
C LEU A 354 -5.63 -17.35 1.15
N PHE A 355 -4.34 -17.07 1.23
CA PHE A 355 -3.75 -15.98 0.49
C PHE A 355 -3.72 -16.24 -1.01
N SER A 356 -3.22 -17.40 -1.44
CA SER A 356 -3.05 -17.72 -2.87
C SER A 356 -4.38 -17.83 -3.62
N GLN A 357 -5.45 -18.35 -2.98
CA GLN A 357 -6.75 -18.55 -3.62
C GLN A 357 -7.70 -17.35 -3.46
N TYR A 358 -7.66 -16.68 -2.31
CA TYR A 358 -8.67 -15.69 -1.94
C TYR A 358 -8.10 -14.30 -1.63
N LEU A 359 -6.77 -14.13 -1.64
CA LEU A 359 -6.08 -12.91 -1.22
C LEU A 359 -6.46 -12.47 0.21
N ILE A 360 -6.69 -13.45 1.10
CA ILE A 360 -7.02 -13.20 2.51
C ILE A 360 -5.76 -13.33 3.36
N LEU A 361 -5.46 -12.29 4.14
CA LEU A 361 -4.38 -12.31 5.14
C LEU A 361 -4.92 -12.86 6.47
N ALA A 362 -4.51 -14.08 6.82
CA ALA A 362 -4.77 -14.70 8.11
C ALA A 362 -3.49 -14.78 8.94
N ASP A 363 -3.57 -14.39 10.21
CA ASP A 363 -2.42 -14.39 11.13
C ASP A 363 -2.41 -15.67 11.98
N VAL A 364 -1.42 -16.52 11.76
CA VAL A 364 -1.18 -17.70 12.60
C VAL A 364 0.03 -17.55 13.52
N SER A 365 0.71 -16.40 13.49
CA SER A 365 1.93 -16.17 14.28
C SER A 365 1.67 -16.35 15.78
N TRP A 366 0.53 -15.85 16.28
CA TRP A 366 0.16 -16.00 17.68
C TRP A 366 -0.23 -17.44 18.04
N ALA A 367 -0.91 -18.16 17.17
CA ALA A 367 -1.20 -19.58 17.34
C ALA A 367 0.08 -20.42 17.41
N ILE A 368 1.07 -20.10 16.59
CA ILE A 368 2.41 -20.72 16.59
C ILE A 368 3.11 -20.48 17.93
N ILE A 369 3.08 -19.26 18.45
CA ILE A 369 3.67 -18.92 19.75
C ILE A 369 2.98 -19.70 20.88
N CYS A 370 1.63 -19.71 20.90
CA CYS A 370 0.87 -20.48 21.89
C CYS A 370 1.21 -21.97 21.81
N LEU A 371 1.23 -22.54 20.60
CA LEU A 371 1.61 -23.92 20.36
C LEU A 371 2.99 -24.23 20.96
N THR A 372 3.99 -23.39 20.69
CA THR A 372 5.38 -23.60 21.14
C THR A 372 5.51 -23.51 22.65
N ILE A 373 5.01 -22.42 23.27
CA ILE A 373 5.19 -22.16 24.71
C ILE A 373 4.38 -23.13 25.55
N VAL A 374 3.10 -23.35 25.19
CA VAL A 374 2.21 -24.28 25.92
C VAL A 374 2.74 -25.70 25.77
N GLY A 375 3.20 -26.07 24.59
CA GLY A 375 3.80 -27.38 24.36
C GLY A 375 5.01 -27.64 25.21
N PHE A 376 5.91 -26.66 25.32
CA PHE A 376 7.09 -26.79 26.18
C PHE A 376 6.73 -27.00 27.67
N HIS A 377 5.64 -26.36 28.15
CA HIS A 377 5.18 -26.56 29.54
C HIS A 377 4.37 -27.84 29.73
N SER A 378 3.92 -28.48 28.66
CA SER A 378 3.13 -29.70 28.71
C SER A 378 3.99 -30.98 28.68
N THR A 379 5.26 -30.86 28.30
CA THR A 379 6.28 -31.92 28.24
C THR A 379 7.10 -31.97 29.52
#